data_967862f19143b57fce45a2f2bb777d8c
#
_entry.id   967862f19143b57fce45a2f2bb777d8c
#
_cell.length_a   1.000
_cell.length_b   1.000
_cell.length_c   1.000
_cell.angle_alpha   90.00
_cell.angle_beta   90.00
_cell.angle_gamma   90.00
#
_symmetry.space_group_name_H-M   'P 1'
#
loop_
_entity.id
_entity.type
_entity.pdbx_description
1 polymer ?
#
loop_
_entity_poly.entity_id
_entity_poly.type
_entity_poly.pdbx_seq_one_letter_code
_entity_poly.pdbx_strand_id
1 'polypeptide(L)'
;MDVRYPSQWKIRILAVICLGILLVAVGSDAAHAARIKDIANIRGVRQNQLFGYGLVVGLDGSGDGNKSLFTVQSLASMLEKMGVTIDPDDLKVKNVAAVMITADLPPFARTGSRIDVLVNSIGDAKNLQGGTLLLTPLKGADGKVYAVAQGPVSTGGFSYGKGTGTGVQKNFPTVANIVGGALIEREIANNFNERELLTLALHAPDFTTATRMAQAINAAFGDALASAPDAGTIEVKVPDLYRGRSVELVALIENIGVTPDMVSKIIINERTGTVIMGENVRIATIAIAHGNLSIQVNRRDNVSQPLPFSRGGQTVVTSDRDMVVQEGSNPLFLVESGVSIGEVVRALNALGVSPRDLIAIFQALKAAGALQAELQII
;
A
#
# COMPACT_ATOMS: atom_id res chain seq x y z
N MET A 1 42.36 -61.30 -27.91
CA MET A 1 42.64 -60.70 -26.59
C MET A 1 41.88 -59.39 -26.50
N ASP A 2 40.58 -59.50 -26.07
CA ASP A 2 39.68 -58.36 -25.97
C ASP A 2 39.81 -57.72 -24.59
N VAL A 3 40.26 -56.47 -24.58
CA VAL A 3 40.28 -55.68 -23.35
C VAL A 3 39.05 -54.80 -23.35
N ARG A 4 38.00 -55.24 -22.64
CA ARG A 4 36.80 -54.46 -22.35
C ARG A 4 37.11 -53.50 -21.19
N TYR A 5 37.26 -52.22 -21.45
CA TYR A 5 37.07 -51.15 -20.47
C TYR A 5 35.74 -50.49 -20.73
N PRO A 6 34.74 -50.73 -19.95
CA PRO A 6 33.62 -49.82 -19.95
C PRO A 6 32.86 -49.74 -18.64
N SER A 7 33.26 -49.14 -17.59
CA SER A 7 32.28 -48.84 -16.54
C SER A 7 32.51 -47.52 -15.81
N GLN A 8 33.76 -47.15 -15.66
CA GLN A 8 34.13 -45.98 -14.85
C GLN A 8 33.69 -44.64 -15.50
N TRP A 9 33.73 -44.53 -16.83
CA TRP A 9 33.37 -43.30 -17.52
C TRP A 9 31.83 -43.06 -17.54
N LYS A 10 31.06 -44.10 -17.74
CA LYS A 10 29.58 -44.05 -17.70
C LYS A 10 29.11 -43.71 -16.29
N ILE A 11 29.73 -44.23 -15.25
CA ILE A 11 29.41 -43.93 -13.83
C ILE A 11 29.71 -42.46 -13.54
N ARG A 12 30.86 -41.93 -14.02
CA ARG A 12 31.22 -40.50 -13.82
C ARG A 12 30.26 -39.56 -14.54
N ILE A 13 29.82 -39.87 -15.76
CA ILE A 13 28.82 -39.09 -16.51
C ILE A 13 27.48 -39.12 -15.76
N LEU A 14 27.05 -40.29 -15.30
CA LEU A 14 25.78 -40.44 -14.55
C LEU A 14 25.82 -39.65 -13.24
N ALA A 15 26.96 -39.67 -12.52
CA ALA A 15 27.16 -38.90 -11.29
C ALA A 15 27.16 -37.39 -11.54
N VAL A 16 27.73 -36.90 -12.65
CA VAL A 16 27.71 -35.49 -13.03
C VAL A 16 26.27 -35.04 -13.43
N ILE A 17 25.55 -35.90 -14.13
CA ILE A 17 24.14 -35.64 -14.50
C ILE A 17 23.25 -35.62 -13.24
N CYS A 18 23.41 -36.59 -12.33
CA CYS A 18 22.68 -36.60 -11.06
C CYS A 18 23.02 -35.41 -10.17
N LEU A 19 24.29 -35.00 -10.11
CA LEU A 19 24.72 -33.79 -9.38
C LEU A 19 24.16 -32.53 -10.02
N GLY A 20 24.09 -32.45 -11.35
CA GLY A 20 23.48 -31.36 -12.09
C GLY A 20 21.96 -31.25 -11.86
N ILE A 21 21.26 -32.38 -11.83
CA ILE A 21 19.83 -32.45 -11.52
C ILE A 21 19.56 -32.10 -10.06
N LEU A 22 20.41 -32.51 -9.13
CA LEU A 22 20.31 -32.16 -7.71
C LEU A 22 20.54 -30.64 -7.49
N LEU A 23 21.47 -30.02 -8.23
CA LEU A 23 21.72 -28.57 -8.18
C LEU A 23 20.57 -27.74 -8.76
N VAL A 24 19.88 -28.24 -9.78
CA VAL A 24 18.70 -27.57 -10.37
C VAL A 24 17.47 -27.70 -9.45
N ALA A 25 17.34 -28.80 -8.71
CA ALA A 25 16.22 -29.00 -7.78
C ALA A 25 16.26 -28.12 -6.51
N VAL A 26 17.44 -27.57 -6.16
CA VAL A 26 17.59 -26.65 -4.99
C VAL A 26 17.30 -25.18 -5.35
N GLY A 27 17.07 -24.86 -6.63
CA GLY A 27 16.93 -23.50 -7.15
C GLY A 27 15.49 -22.96 -7.32
N SER A 28 14.45 -23.62 -6.83
CA SER A 28 13.07 -23.26 -7.23
C SER A 28 12.13 -23.13 -6.05
N ASP A 29 12.35 -22.16 -5.19
CA ASP A 29 11.26 -21.52 -4.43
C ASP A 29 11.75 -20.18 -3.93
N ALA A 30 11.99 -19.25 -4.84
CA ALA A 30 11.91 -17.85 -4.50
C ALA A 30 10.42 -17.51 -4.28
N ALA A 31 9.82 -18.10 -3.26
CA ALA A 31 8.57 -17.62 -2.73
C ALA A 31 8.73 -16.09 -2.57
N HIS A 32 7.80 -15.30 -3.08
CA HIS A 32 7.83 -13.85 -2.98
C HIS A 32 7.72 -13.44 -1.49
N ALA A 33 8.82 -13.59 -0.77
CA ALA A 33 8.95 -13.15 0.60
C ALA A 33 8.96 -11.63 0.61
N ALA A 34 7.93 -11.02 1.18
CA ALA A 34 7.93 -9.60 1.47
C ALA A 34 8.83 -9.36 2.68
N ARG A 35 9.57 -8.23 2.71
CA ARG A 35 10.34 -7.88 3.90
C ARG A 35 9.39 -7.37 4.98
N ILE A 36 9.75 -7.57 6.24
CA ILE A 36 8.93 -7.10 7.37
C ILE A 36 8.61 -5.61 7.24
N LYS A 37 9.54 -4.76 6.81
CA LYS A 37 9.31 -3.33 6.61
C LYS A 37 8.25 -2.97 5.56
N ASP A 38 7.97 -3.90 4.63
CA ASP A 38 6.99 -3.68 3.56
C ASP A 38 5.57 -4.07 4.01
N ILE A 39 5.43 -4.84 5.11
CA ILE A 39 4.16 -5.37 5.63
C ILE A 39 3.82 -4.92 7.04
N ALA A 40 4.75 -4.31 7.77
CA ALA A 40 4.54 -3.87 9.16
C ALA A 40 5.23 -2.54 9.45
N ASN A 41 4.67 -1.79 10.39
CA ASN A 41 5.27 -0.58 10.95
C ASN A 41 5.68 -0.80 12.42
N ILE A 42 6.68 -0.06 12.87
CA ILE A 42 7.08 -0.07 14.27
C ILE A 42 6.19 0.89 15.05
N ARG A 43 5.54 0.39 16.08
CA ARG A 43 4.65 1.20 16.93
C ARG A 43 5.41 2.30 17.65
N GLY A 44 4.85 3.53 17.58
CA GLY A 44 5.47 4.72 18.16
C GLY A 44 6.49 5.41 17.26
N VAL A 45 6.69 4.88 16.03
CA VAL A 45 7.43 5.55 14.94
C VAL A 45 6.41 5.98 13.91
N ARG A 46 5.92 7.21 14.02
CA ARG A 46 4.91 7.76 13.09
C ARG A 46 5.21 9.22 12.78
N GLN A 47 4.76 9.66 11.63
CA GLN A 47 4.69 11.08 11.33
C GLN A 47 3.62 11.75 12.20
N ASN A 48 3.90 12.97 12.67
CA ASN A 48 2.94 13.78 13.41
C ASN A 48 2.56 14.98 12.55
N GLN A 49 1.27 15.24 12.46
CA GLN A 49 0.77 16.36 11.66
C GLN A 49 0.87 17.66 12.46
N LEU A 50 1.41 18.68 11.81
CA LEU A 50 1.47 20.04 12.33
C LEU A 50 0.54 20.93 11.51
N PHE A 51 -0.04 21.91 12.16
CA PHE A 51 -0.86 22.94 11.52
C PHE A 51 -0.56 24.31 12.09
N GLY A 52 -0.78 25.34 11.30
CA GLY A 52 -0.61 26.72 11.69
C GLY A 52 -1.50 27.66 10.90
N TYR A 53 -1.80 28.80 11.47
CA TYR A 53 -2.47 29.90 10.81
C TYR A 53 -1.46 31.01 10.55
N GLY A 54 -1.40 31.52 9.32
CA GLY A 54 -0.44 32.55 8.93
C GLY A 54 -0.96 33.48 7.85
N LEU A 55 -0.10 34.40 7.43
CA LEU A 55 -0.37 35.36 6.36
C LEU A 55 0.67 35.20 5.26
N VAL A 56 0.20 35.19 4.01
CA VAL A 56 1.02 35.31 2.80
C VAL A 56 0.89 36.76 2.30
N VAL A 57 2.02 37.42 2.07
CA VAL A 57 2.09 38.81 1.60
C VAL A 57 2.73 38.91 0.22
N GLY A 58 2.55 40.01 -0.49
CA GLY A 58 3.15 40.26 -1.81
C GLY A 58 2.33 39.72 -2.99
N LEU A 59 1.02 39.60 -2.86
CA LEU A 59 0.14 38.92 -3.82
C LEU A 59 -0.38 39.77 -5.01
N ASP A 60 0.18 40.93 -5.26
CA ASP A 60 -0.15 41.82 -6.41
C ASP A 60 -1.67 41.90 -6.73
N GLY A 61 -2.49 42.18 -5.72
CA GLY A 61 -3.93 42.32 -5.85
C GLY A 61 -4.73 41.03 -5.97
N SER A 62 -4.09 39.85 -5.85
CA SER A 62 -4.73 38.54 -5.87
C SER A 62 -5.04 37.97 -4.49
N GLY A 63 -4.70 38.69 -3.43
CA GLY A 63 -4.96 38.31 -2.04
C GLY A 63 -6.43 38.41 -1.64
N ASP A 64 -6.69 38.38 -0.34
CA ASP A 64 -8.04 38.44 0.21
C ASP A 64 -8.70 39.79 -0.04
N GLY A 65 -10.03 39.78 -0.10
CA GLY A 65 -10.82 40.99 -0.16
C GLY A 65 -11.08 41.57 1.23
N ASN A 66 -11.53 42.82 1.26
CA ASN A 66 -11.87 43.52 2.52
C ASN A 66 -13.03 42.85 3.30
N LYS A 67 -13.75 41.90 2.67
CA LYS A 67 -14.81 41.11 3.33
C LYS A 67 -14.26 40.00 4.23
N SER A 68 -13.00 39.61 4.04
CA SER A 68 -12.31 38.63 4.88
C SER A 68 -11.84 39.28 6.17
N LEU A 69 -12.77 39.57 7.09
CA LEU A 69 -12.53 40.31 8.32
C LEU A 69 -11.39 39.68 9.18
N PHE A 70 -11.25 38.37 9.19
CA PHE A 70 -10.18 37.69 9.92
C PHE A 70 -8.79 38.01 9.35
N THR A 71 -8.63 38.24 8.04
CA THR A 71 -7.38 38.65 7.42
C THR A 71 -7.02 40.07 7.82
N VAL A 72 -8.00 40.99 7.79
CA VAL A 72 -7.83 42.39 8.22
C VAL A 72 -7.41 42.46 9.69
N GLN A 73 -8.12 41.74 10.56
CA GLN A 73 -7.84 41.72 12.00
C GLN A 73 -6.45 41.07 12.28
N SER A 74 -6.10 40.01 11.57
CA SER A 74 -4.79 39.37 11.75
C SER A 74 -3.64 40.28 11.33
N LEU A 75 -3.83 40.99 10.22
CA LEU A 75 -2.83 41.97 9.75
C LEU A 75 -2.70 43.13 10.72
N ALA A 76 -3.82 43.68 11.21
CA ALA A 76 -3.81 44.75 12.24
C ALA A 76 -3.09 44.32 13.51
N SER A 77 -3.43 43.12 14.03
CA SER A 77 -2.80 42.57 15.22
C SER A 77 -1.29 42.31 15.04
N MET A 78 -0.87 41.90 13.84
CA MET A 78 0.55 41.73 13.51
C MET A 78 1.28 43.08 13.51
N LEU A 79 0.72 44.11 12.85
CA LEU A 79 1.29 45.44 12.77
C LEU A 79 1.38 46.08 14.17
N GLU A 80 0.36 45.93 15.01
CA GLU A 80 0.35 46.38 16.41
C GLU A 80 1.48 45.74 17.22
N LYS A 81 1.73 44.44 17.06
CA LYS A 81 2.87 43.75 17.70
C LYS A 81 4.23 44.26 17.22
N MET A 82 4.28 44.81 16.01
CA MET A 82 5.48 45.50 15.47
C MET A 82 5.58 46.97 15.83
N GLY A 83 4.64 47.49 16.65
CA GLY A 83 4.62 48.90 17.10
C GLY A 83 3.90 49.84 16.12
N VAL A 84 3.17 49.35 15.16
CA VAL A 84 2.40 50.15 14.19
C VAL A 84 0.92 49.98 14.49
N THR A 85 0.26 51.01 15.02
CA THR A 85 -1.17 51.00 15.29
C THR A 85 -1.93 51.61 14.12
N ILE A 86 -2.82 50.83 13.51
CA ILE A 86 -3.65 51.21 12.36
C ILE A 86 -5.08 50.78 12.66
N ASP A 87 -6.06 51.61 12.24
CA ASP A 87 -7.46 51.24 12.32
C ASP A 87 -7.73 50.12 11.30
N PRO A 88 -8.35 48.99 11.72
CA PRO A 88 -8.71 47.91 10.80
C PRO A 88 -9.54 48.34 9.58
N ASP A 89 -10.37 49.38 9.72
CA ASP A 89 -11.22 49.90 8.64
C ASP A 89 -10.43 50.62 7.55
N ASP A 90 -9.22 51.11 7.84
CA ASP A 90 -8.33 51.73 6.86
C ASP A 90 -7.42 50.75 6.13
N LEU A 91 -7.39 49.49 6.52
CA LEU A 91 -6.52 48.47 5.94
C LEU A 91 -7.11 47.90 4.60
N LYS A 92 -6.26 47.87 3.59
CA LYS A 92 -6.56 47.20 2.30
C LYS A 92 -5.71 45.94 2.17
N VAL A 93 -6.38 44.78 2.21
CA VAL A 93 -5.70 43.46 2.28
C VAL A 93 -5.51 42.79 0.92
N LYS A 94 -5.68 43.50 -0.21
CA LYS A 94 -5.58 42.91 -1.57
C LYS A 94 -4.27 42.21 -1.89
N ASN A 95 -3.19 42.55 -1.18
CA ASN A 95 -1.87 41.94 -1.35
C ASN A 95 -1.53 40.93 -0.23
N VAL A 96 -2.51 40.59 0.61
CA VAL A 96 -2.35 39.68 1.74
C VAL A 96 -3.42 38.60 1.67
N ALA A 97 -3.07 37.37 2.00
CA ALA A 97 -4.02 36.28 2.16
C ALA A 97 -3.80 35.58 3.49
N ALA A 98 -4.90 35.29 4.18
CA ALA A 98 -4.86 34.38 5.31
C ALA A 98 -4.78 32.93 4.83
N VAL A 99 -3.89 32.17 5.44
CA VAL A 99 -3.58 30.82 5.02
C VAL A 99 -3.55 29.85 6.20
N MET A 100 -3.96 28.60 5.92
CA MET A 100 -3.71 27.45 6.77
C MET A 100 -2.47 26.73 6.25
N ILE A 101 -1.53 26.48 7.13
CA ILE A 101 -0.30 25.76 6.83
C ILE A 101 -0.39 24.38 7.47
N THR A 102 0.00 23.36 6.72
CA THR A 102 0.13 22.00 7.22
C THR A 102 1.52 21.47 6.91
N ALA A 103 2.05 20.65 7.80
CA ALA A 103 3.33 19.97 7.61
C ALA A 103 3.32 18.64 8.34
N ASP A 104 4.06 17.67 7.77
CA ASP A 104 4.29 16.37 8.40
C ASP A 104 5.64 16.39 9.11
N LEU A 105 5.61 16.27 10.44
CA LEU A 105 6.81 16.15 11.26
C LEU A 105 7.27 14.71 11.25
N PRO A 106 8.42 14.39 10.62
CA PRO A 106 8.93 13.02 10.57
C PRO A 106 9.26 12.50 11.98
N PRO A 107 9.16 11.19 12.21
CA PRO A 107 9.68 10.60 13.42
C PRO A 107 11.19 10.85 13.51
N PHE A 108 11.70 11.06 14.72
CA PHE A 108 13.11 11.34 14.98
C PHE A 108 13.66 12.64 14.37
N ALA A 109 12.80 13.53 13.92
CA ALA A 109 13.22 14.83 13.41
C ALA A 109 13.92 15.64 14.52
N ARG A 110 15.08 16.23 14.17
CA ARG A 110 15.92 16.99 15.12
C ARG A 110 15.68 18.48 14.99
N THR A 111 15.85 19.20 16.12
CA THR A 111 15.87 20.66 16.13
C THR A 111 16.88 21.19 15.11
N GLY A 112 16.47 22.18 14.31
CA GLY A 112 17.26 22.74 13.23
C GLY A 112 17.07 22.03 11.87
N SER A 113 16.39 20.88 11.81
CA SER A 113 16.02 20.23 10.54
C SER A 113 14.90 20.99 9.84
N ARG A 114 14.84 20.91 8.52
CA ARG A 114 13.82 21.54 7.70
C ARG A 114 12.84 20.51 7.16
N ILE A 115 11.56 20.91 7.12
CA ILE A 115 10.47 20.12 6.54
C ILE A 115 9.68 20.97 5.53
N ASP A 116 9.05 20.29 4.59
CA ASP A 116 8.18 20.92 3.61
C ASP A 116 6.86 21.32 4.25
N VAL A 117 6.28 22.40 3.75
CA VAL A 117 4.98 22.86 4.21
C VAL A 117 4.03 23.09 3.04
N LEU A 118 2.78 22.76 3.26
CA LEU A 118 1.68 23.03 2.34
C LEU A 118 0.91 24.25 2.87
N VAL A 119 0.68 25.22 2.00
CA VAL A 119 0.03 26.49 2.30
C VAL A 119 -1.28 26.56 1.52
N ASN A 120 -2.40 26.69 2.23
CA ASN A 120 -3.73 26.71 1.64
C ASN A 120 -4.42 28.06 2.01
N SER A 121 -4.95 28.78 1.03
CA SER A 121 -5.77 29.95 1.30
C SER A 121 -7.07 29.55 2.01
N ILE A 122 -7.44 30.28 3.05
CA ILE A 122 -8.71 30.09 3.76
C ILE A 122 -9.69 31.25 3.55
N GLY A 123 -9.21 32.33 2.94
CA GLY A 123 -10.03 33.49 2.59
C GLY A 123 -10.54 33.41 1.15
N ASP A 124 -10.73 34.59 0.56
CA ASP A 124 -11.20 34.75 -0.82
C ASP A 124 -10.08 35.12 -1.81
N ALA A 125 -8.82 34.87 -1.43
CA ALA A 125 -7.67 35.06 -2.30
C ALA A 125 -7.78 34.19 -3.58
N LYS A 126 -7.48 34.80 -4.71
CA LYS A 126 -7.59 34.16 -6.03
C LYS A 126 -6.33 33.43 -6.43
N ASN A 127 -5.18 33.86 -5.92
CA ASN A 127 -3.89 33.30 -6.29
C ASN A 127 -2.85 33.64 -5.20
N LEU A 128 -2.00 32.67 -4.84
CA LEU A 128 -0.89 32.85 -3.91
C LEU A 128 0.46 33.02 -4.60
N GLN A 129 0.49 33.01 -5.93
CA GLN A 129 1.73 33.09 -6.72
C GLN A 129 2.51 34.37 -6.43
N GLY A 130 3.83 34.21 -6.26
CA GLY A 130 4.74 35.33 -5.97
C GLY A 130 4.70 35.82 -4.54
N GLY A 131 3.81 35.29 -3.71
CA GLY A 131 3.71 35.64 -2.30
C GLY A 131 4.81 35.02 -1.43
N THR A 132 4.94 35.58 -0.24
CA THR A 132 5.84 35.09 0.81
C THR A 132 5.06 34.83 2.08
N LEU A 133 5.18 33.65 2.65
CA LEU A 133 4.63 33.29 3.95
C LEU A 133 5.44 33.99 5.05
N LEU A 134 4.75 34.72 5.89
CA LEU A 134 5.33 35.31 7.09
C LEU A 134 5.59 34.27 8.16
N LEU A 135 6.46 34.58 9.11
CA LEU A 135 6.82 33.70 10.21
C LEU A 135 5.58 33.15 10.93
N THR A 136 5.36 31.86 10.81
CA THR A 136 4.15 31.19 11.28
C THR A 136 4.50 29.99 12.17
N PRO A 137 4.07 29.97 13.44
CA PRO A 137 4.26 28.81 14.30
C PRO A 137 3.34 27.67 13.90
N LEU A 138 3.92 26.45 13.77
CA LEU A 138 3.21 25.22 13.49
C LEU A 138 3.05 24.42 14.79
N LYS A 139 1.80 24.08 15.11
CA LYS A 139 1.41 23.39 16.34
C LYS A 139 1.04 21.94 16.06
N GLY A 140 1.36 21.07 16.99
CA GLY A 140 0.82 19.71 17.03
C GLY A 140 -0.58 19.65 17.63
N ALA A 141 -1.15 18.46 17.67
CA ALA A 141 -2.48 18.22 18.27
C ALA A 141 -2.54 18.56 19.78
N ASP A 142 -1.40 18.57 20.45
CA ASP A 142 -1.27 18.98 21.87
C ASP A 142 -1.22 20.51 22.07
N GLY A 143 -1.32 21.29 20.99
CA GLY A 143 -1.28 22.75 21.00
C GLY A 143 0.11 23.37 21.14
N LYS A 144 1.17 22.56 21.28
CA LYS A 144 2.55 23.06 21.39
C LYS A 144 3.13 23.34 20.02
N VAL A 145 4.01 24.34 19.94
CA VAL A 145 4.76 24.68 18.74
C VAL A 145 5.94 23.72 18.58
N TYR A 146 6.04 23.09 17.43
CA TYR A 146 7.11 22.16 17.06
C TYR A 146 7.99 22.69 15.95
N ALA A 147 7.44 23.51 15.06
CA ALA A 147 8.19 24.09 13.95
C ALA A 147 7.71 25.52 13.67
N VAL A 148 8.52 26.28 12.94
CA VAL A 148 8.19 27.62 12.48
C VAL A 148 8.38 27.68 10.97
N ALA A 149 7.34 28.09 10.24
CA ALA A 149 7.33 28.16 8.79
C ALA A 149 7.50 29.59 8.29
N GLN A 150 8.33 29.77 7.26
CA GLN A 150 8.51 31.03 6.54
C GLN A 150 9.11 30.77 5.16
N GLY A 151 8.78 31.61 4.18
CA GLY A 151 9.45 31.57 2.88
C GLY A 151 8.57 31.90 1.70
N PRO A 152 9.17 32.00 0.48
CA PRO A 152 8.43 32.22 -0.75
C PRO A 152 7.57 31.01 -1.08
N VAL A 153 6.31 31.27 -1.45
CA VAL A 153 5.38 30.20 -1.82
C VAL A 153 5.50 29.84 -3.29
N SER A 154 5.51 28.55 -3.60
CA SER A 154 5.51 28.02 -4.96
C SER A 154 4.16 27.38 -5.27
N THR A 155 3.38 27.95 -6.18
CA THR A 155 2.11 27.39 -6.65
C THR A 155 2.36 26.44 -7.82
N GLY A 156 1.72 25.27 -7.79
CA GLY A 156 1.75 24.33 -8.92
C GLY A 156 0.90 24.75 -10.13
N GLY A 157 0.30 25.94 -10.10
CA GLY A 157 -0.60 26.46 -11.10
C GLY A 157 -0.46 27.97 -11.30
N PHE A 158 -1.10 28.48 -12.35
CA PHE A 158 -1.21 29.91 -12.60
C PHE A 158 -2.66 30.27 -12.93
N SER A 159 -3.02 31.50 -12.59
CA SER A 159 -4.28 32.11 -12.99
C SER A 159 -3.97 33.46 -13.65
N TYR A 160 -4.34 33.62 -14.91
CA TYR A 160 -4.15 34.85 -15.66
C TYR A 160 -5.47 35.32 -16.29
N GLY A 161 -5.83 36.57 -16.06
CA GLY A 161 -7.00 37.20 -16.65
C GLY A 161 -7.78 38.06 -15.65
N LYS A 162 -7.80 39.38 -15.89
CA LYS A 162 -8.64 40.30 -15.11
C LYS A 162 -10.01 40.44 -15.77
N GLY A 163 -11.04 39.84 -15.18
CA GLY A 163 -12.38 40.43 -15.08
C GLY A 163 -13.32 40.46 -16.29
N THR A 164 -12.97 39.99 -17.48
CA THR A 164 -13.90 39.97 -18.63
C THR A 164 -13.78 38.69 -19.45
N GLY A 165 -14.32 37.61 -18.91
CA GLY A 165 -14.69 36.43 -19.73
C GLY A 165 -13.60 35.55 -20.34
N THR A 166 -12.33 35.93 -20.33
CA THR A 166 -11.21 35.22 -20.96
C THR A 166 -10.05 35.01 -19.97
N GLY A 167 -10.30 34.43 -18.84
CA GLY A 167 -9.25 33.99 -17.88
C GLY A 167 -8.79 32.58 -18.18
N VAL A 168 -7.47 32.33 -18.28
CA VAL A 168 -6.90 30.99 -18.31
C VAL A 168 -6.41 30.64 -16.91
N GLN A 169 -7.01 29.62 -16.33
CA GLN A 169 -6.56 29.06 -15.05
C GLN A 169 -6.07 27.64 -15.28
N LYS A 170 -4.88 27.33 -14.79
CA LYS A 170 -4.32 25.98 -14.80
C LYS A 170 -3.95 25.57 -13.38
N ASN A 171 -4.49 24.45 -12.92
CA ASN A 171 -4.33 23.90 -11.58
C ASN A 171 -4.95 24.82 -10.47
N PHE A 172 -4.59 24.57 -9.22
CA PHE A 172 -5.13 25.27 -8.05
C PHE A 172 -4.17 26.35 -7.55
N PRO A 173 -4.33 27.62 -7.96
CA PRO A 173 -3.41 28.70 -7.59
C PRO A 173 -3.54 29.16 -6.14
N THR A 174 -4.55 28.66 -5.40
CA THR A 174 -4.80 28.93 -3.98
C THR A 174 -4.11 27.95 -3.03
N VAL A 175 -3.38 26.98 -3.60
CA VAL A 175 -2.56 26.00 -2.86
C VAL A 175 -1.12 26.16 -3.30
N ALA A 176 -0.21 26.23 -2.34
CA ALA A 176 1.21 26.41 -2.60
C ALA A 176 2.05 25.53 -1.69
N ASN A 177 3.26 25.20 -2.12
CA ASN A 177 4.24 24.46 -1.35
C ASN A 177 5.47 25.34 -1.09
N ILE A 178 6.10 25.14 0.09
CA ILE A 178 7.41 25.72 0.40
C ILE A 178 8.34 24.56 0.79
N VAL A 179 9.25 24.22 -0.09
CA VAL A 179 10.24 23.16 0.14
C VAL A 179 11.20 23.60 1.22
N GLY A 180 11.36 22.77 2.28
CA GLY A 180 12.15 23.12 3.44
C GLY A 180 11.67 24.41 4.17
N GLY A 181 10.38 24.74 4.03
CA GLY A 181 9.81 26.00 4.50
C GLY A 181 9.63 26.10 6.01
N ALA A 182 9.62 25.00 6.72
CA ALA A 182 9.54 25.03 8.18
C ALA A 182 10.82 24.51 8.84
N LEU A 183 11.28 25.24 9.84
CA LEU A 183 12.39 24.86 10.71
C LEU A 183 11.83 24.22 11.98
N ILE A 184 12.35 23.06 12.36
CA ILE A 184 11.96 22.37 13.59
C ILE A 184 12.61 23.03 14.78
N GLU A 185 11.79 23.50 15.72
CA GLU A 185 12.21 24.17 16.96
C GLU A 185 12.15 23.24 18.18
N ARG A 186 11.35 22.20 18.11
CA ARG A 186 11.18 21.23 19.20
C ARG A 186 11.10 19.82 18.69
N GLU A 187 11.88 18.94 19.30
CA GLU A 187 11.85 17.50 19.06
C GLU A 187 10.68 16.85 19.81
N ILE A 188 10.16 15.77 19.26
CA ILE A 188 9.27 14.86 20.00
C ILE A 188 10.16 13.95 20.83
N ALA A 189 10.00 13.99 22.14
CA ALA A 189 10.72 13.11 23.05
C ALA A 189 10.47 11.64 22.64
N ASN A 190 11.52 10.92 22.36
CA ASN A 190 11.45 9.53 21.93
C ASN A 190 12.53 8.70 22.64
N ASN A 191 12.08 7.81 23.53
CA ASN A 191 12.96 6.88 24.25
C ASN A 191 13.11 5.57 23.47
N PHE A 192 13.24 5.63 22.14
CA PHE A 192 13.24 4.45 21.28
C PHE A 192 14.35 3.45 21.65
N ASN A 193 15.55 3.95 21.93
CA ASN A 193 16.69 3.10 22.28
C ASN A 193 16.62 2.50 23.70
N GLU A 194 15.77 3.04 24.56
CA GLU A 194 15.61 2.59 25.95
C GLU A 194 14.49 1.55 26.10
N ARG A 195 13.79 1.22 25.01
CA ARG A 195 12.69 0.28 25.04
C ARG A 195 13.21 -1.14 25.23
N GLU A 196 12.61 -1.87 26.16
CA GLU A 196 12.85 -3.29 26.36
C GLU A 196 11.99 -4.17 25.44
N LEU A 197 10.92 -3.59 24.89
CA LEU A 197 9.96 -4.25 24.01
C LEU A 197 9.71 -3.39 22.77
N LEU A 198 9.93 -3.96 21.60
CA LEU A 198 9.53 -3.37 20.32
C LEU A 198 8.20 -3.99 19.89
N THR A 199 7.29 -3.16 19.45
CA THR A 199 5.99 -3.62 18.93
C THR A 199 5.92 -3.31 17.46
N LEU A 200 5.69 -4.35 16.64
CA LEU A 200 5.44 -4.24 15.21
C LEU A 200 3.94 -4.35 14.98
N ALA A 201 3.40 -3.49 14.15
CA ALA A 201 1.99 -3.49 13.76
C ALA A 201 1.87 -3.83 12.28
N LEU A 202 1.17 -4.91 11.95
CA LEU A 202 0.88 -5.31 10.57
C LEU A 202 -0.02 -4.26 9.89
N HIS A 203 0.26 -3.96 8.61
CA HIS A 203 -0.61 -3.11 7.80
C HIS A 203 -1.98 -3.75 7.56
N ALA A 204 -2.01 -5.07 7.35
CA ALA A 204 -3.21 -5.87 7.22
C ALA A 204 -3.18 -6.97 8.32
N PRO A 205 -4.01 -6.86 9.37
CA PRO A 205 -4.05 -7.86 10.44
C PRO A 205 -4.45 -9.24 9.91
N ASP A 206 -3.59 -10.24 10.17
CA ASP A 206 -3.82 -11.63 9.82
C ASP A 206 -3.07 -12.57 10.79
N PHE A 207 -3.76 -13.55 11.35
CA PHE A 207 -3.21 -14.47 12.36
C PHE A 207 -2.05 -15.32 11.82
N THR A 208 -2.17 -15.80 10.58
CA THR A 208 -1.15 -16.64 9.93
C THR A 208 0.10 -15.82 9.65
N THR A 209 -0.05 -14.62 9.10
CA THR A 209 1.06 -13.69 8.82
C THR A 209 1.76 -13.25 10.10
N ALA A 210 0.99 -12.91 11.15
CA ALA A 210 1.55 -12.55 12.46
C ALA A 210 2.39 -13.68 13.05
N THR A 211 1.87 -14.91 13.00
CA THR A 211 2.57 -16.10 13.50
C THR A 211 3.83 -16.40 12.69
N ARG A 212 3.74 -16.37 11.34
CA ARG A 212 4.90 -16.56 10.44
C ARG A 212 5.97 -15.50 10.69
N MET A 213 5.57 -14.25 10.93
CA MET A 213 6.51 -13.16 11.21
C MET A 213 7.23 -13.37 12.53
N ALA A 214 6.52 -13.74 13.61
CA ALA A 214 7.14 -14.06 14.89
C ALA A 214 8.12 -15.25 14.76
N GLN A 215 7.74 -16.30 14.04
CA GLN A 215 8.60 -17.45 13.77
C GLN A 215 9.85 -17.08 12.97
N ALA A 216 9.72 -16.25 11.92
CA ALA A 216 10.83 -15.80 11.11
C ALA A 216 11.83 -14.97 11.91
N ILE A 217 11.34 -14.07 12.79
CA ILE A 217 12.20 -13.30 13.70
C ILE A 217 12.92 -14.25 14.66
N ASN A 218 12.21 -15.17 15.31
CA ASN A 218 12.81 -16.13 16.24
C ASN A 218 13.87 -17.01 15.54
N ALA A 219 13.60 -17.47 14.33
CA ALA A 219 14.56 -18.24 13.54
C ALA A 219 15.82 -17.44 13.18
N ALA A 220 15.66 -16.16 12.84
CA ALA A 220 16.78 -15.29 12.46
C ALA A 220 17.72 -14.99 13.64
N PHE A 221 17.21 -14.89 14.85
CA PHE A 221 17.98 -14.59 16.05
C PHE A 221 18.37 -15.84 16.86
N GLY A 222 17.79 -17.01 16.54
CA GLY A 222 18.07 -18.27 17.25
C GLY A 222 17.53 -18.32 18.68
N ASP A 223 16.59 -17.44 19.05
CA ASP A 223 15.99 -17.32 20.37
C ASP A 223 14.50 -16.95 20.27
N ALA A 224 13.73 -17.22 21.31
CA ALA A 224 12.29 -16.91 21.40
C ALA A 224 12.06 -15.44 21.80
N LEU A 225 12.46 -14.51 20.93
CA LEU A 225 12.35 -13.07 21.17
C LEU A 225 11.00 -12.49 20.77
N ALA A 226 10.38 -13.06 19.73
CA ALA A 226 9.15 -12.54 19.14
C ALA A 226 7.95 -13.40 19.49
N SER A 227 6.82 -12.75 19.78
CA SER A 227 5.50 -13.36 19.97
C SER A 227 4.41 -12.53 19.31
N ALA A 228 3.35 -13.17 18.85
CA ALA A 228 2.18 -12.51 18.27
C ALA A 228 1.00 -12.64 19.26
N PRO A 229 0.70 -11.59 20.05
CA PRO A 229 -0.43 -11.60 20.98
C PRO A 229 -1.78 -11.51 20.28
N ASP A 230 -1.84 -10.90 19.08
CA ASP A 230 -3.03 -10.80 18.25
C ASP A 230 -2.67 -10.83 16.74
N ALA A 231 -3.70 -10.74 15.88
CA ALA A 231 -3.55 -10.82 14.43
C ALA A 231 -2.78 -9.66 13.81
N GLY A 232 -2.66 -8.52 14.50
CA GLY A 232 -2.07 -7.30 13.97
C GLY A 232 -0.80 -6.86 14.68
N THR A 233 -0.46 -7.51 15.79
CA THR A 233 0.61 -7.07 16.69
C THR A 233 1.66 -8.17 16.86
N ILE A 234 2.92 -7.80 16.72
CA ILE A 234 4.04 -8.66 17.05
C ILE A 234 4.92 -7.94 18.07
N GLU A 235 5.15 -8.57 19.19
CA GLU A 235 6.01 -8.09 20.25
C GLU A 235 7.38 -8.75 20.17
N VAL A 236 8.43 -7.93 20.14
CA VAL A 236 9.82 -8.39 20.08
C VAL A 236 10.56 -7.86 21.31
N LYS A 237 11.04 -8.76 22.15
CA LYS A 237 11.91 -8.41 23.27
C LYS A 237 13.27 -7.99 22.78
N VAL A 238 13.79 -6.87 23.28
CA VAL A 238 15.11 -6.39 22.93
C VAL A 238 16.18 -7.21 23.71
N PRO A 239 17.02 -7.99 23.03
CA PRO A 239 18.11 -8.72 23.69
C PRO A 239 19.10 -7.76 24.36
N ASP A 240 19.76 -8.21 25.42
CA ASP A 240 20.76 -7.40 26.15
C ASP A 240 21.86 -6.87 25.23
N LEU A 241 22.25 -7.62 24.21
CA LEU A 241 23.22 -7.20 23.18
C LEU A 241 22.81 -5.93 22.43
N TYR A 242 21.51 -5.67 22.28
CA TYR A 242 20.95 -4.53 21.54
C TYR A 242 20.37 -3.45 22.45
N ARG A 243 20.54 -3.55 23.77
CA ARG A 243 20.12 -2.46 24.70
C ARG A 243 20.85 -1.19 24.36
N GLY A 244 20.12 -0.09 24.21
CA GLY A 244 20.64 1.20 23.72
C GLY A 244 20.97 1.26 22.22
N ARG A 245 20.77 0.14 21.49
CA ARG A 245 21.06 0.00 20.04
C ARG A 245 19.86 -0.55 19.29
N SER A 246 18.65 -0.14 19.69
CA SER A 246 17.38 -0.63 19.11
C SER A 246 17.27 -0.35 17.61
N VAL A 247 17.94 0.68 17.10
CA VAL A 247 17.97 0.99 15.65
C VAL A 247 18.65 -0.14 14.85
N GLU A 248 19.72 -0.71 15.37
CA GLU A 248 20.41 -1.81 14.71
C GLU A 248 19.56 -3.09 14.72
N LEU A 249 18.92 -3.39 15.85
CA LEU A 249 18.01 -4.52 15.94
C LEU A 249 16.86 -4.38 14.95
N VAL A 250 16.26 -3.18 14.85
CA VAL A 250 15.18 -2.89 13.90
C VAL A 250 15.65 -3.09 12.47
N ALA A 251 16.82 -2.57 12.11
CA ALA A 251 17.36 -2.72 10.76
C ALA A 251 17.56 -4.20 10.36
N LEU A 252 17.92 -5.06 11.31
CA LEU A 252 18.01 -6.52 11.08
C LEU A 252 16.61 -7.12 10.90
N ILE A 253 15.66 -6.80 11.77
CA ILE A 253 14.28 -7.30 11.72
C ILE A 253 13.60 -6.89 10.41
N GLU A 254 13.72 -5.62 10.01
CA GLU A 254 13.09 -5.06 8.81
C GLU A 254 13.46 -5.79 7.52
N ASN A 255 14.65 -6.38 7.45
CA ASN A 255 15.15 -7.09 6.27
C ASN A 255 14.79 -8.58 6.24
N ILE A 256 14.17 -9.13 7.29
CA ILE A 256 13.73 -10.52 7.31
C ILE A 256 12.58 -10.69 6.31
N GLY A 257 12.70 -11.71 5.46
CA GLY A 257 11.66 -12.10 4.50
C GLY A 257 10.58 -12.93 5.17
N VAL A 258 9.33 -12.59 4.93
CA VAL A 258 8.14 -13.33 5.40
C VAL A 258 7.17 -13.47 4.23
N THR A 259 6.56 -14.64 4.08
CA THR A 259 5.48 -14.85 3.11
C THR A 259 4.15 -14.52 3.79
N PRO A 260 3.55 -13.35 3.49
CA PRO A 260 2.26 -12.98 4.07
C PRO A 260 1.16 -13.91 3.54
N ASP A 261 0.19 -14.19 4.37
CA ASP A 261 -1.04 -14.81 3.94
C ASP A 261 -1.97 -13.74 3.33
N MET A 262 -2.53 -14.04 2.18
CA MET A 262 -3.41 -13.10 1.50
C MET A 262 -4.81 -13.68 1.41
N VAL A 263 -5.79 -12.92 1.86
CA VAL A 263 -7.19 -13.28 1.66
C VAL A 263 -7.46 -13.36 0.17
N SER A 264 -8.07 -14.47 -0.25
CA SER A 264 -8.48 -14.63 -1.64
C SER A 264 -9.51 -13.56 -2.01
N LYS A 265 -9.14 -12.64 -2.92
CA LYS A 265 -9.99 -11.53 -3.36
C LYS A 265 -10.16 -11.50 -4.86
N ILE A 266 -11.35 -11.09 -5.29
CA ILE A 266 -11.65 -10.72 -6.67
C ILE A 266 -12.06 -9.27 -6.68
N ILE A 267 -11.36 -8.44 -7.45
CA ILE A 267 -11.68 -7.03 -7.64
C ILE A 267 -12.14 -6.84 -9.08
N ILE A 268 -13.32 -6.26 -9.26
CA ILE A 268 -13.90 -6.00 -10.56
C ILE A 268 -14.17 -4.51 -10.71
N ASN A 269 -13.59 -3.91 -11.76
CA ASN A 269 -13.92 -2.55 -12.15
C ASN A 269 -15.01 -2.59 -13.21
N GLU A 270 -16.24 -2.16 -12.84
CA GLU A 270 -17.40 -2.21 -13.73
C GLU A 270 -17.23 -1.26 -14.94
N ARG A 271 -16.59 -0.11 -14.76
CA ARG A 271 -16.42 0.89 -15.81
C ARG A 271 -15.44 0.47 -16.89
N THR A 272 -14.36 -0.24 -16.52
CA THR A 272 -13.30 -0.66 -17.45
C THR A 272 -13.39 -2.12 -17.84
N GLY A 273 -14.24 -2.92 -17.16
CA GLY A 273 -14.31 -4.36 -17.33
C GLY A 273 -13.08 -5.12 -16.83
N THR A 274 -12.23 -4.48 -16.03
CA THR A 274 -11.01 -5.11 -15.52
C THR A 274 -11.37 -6.04 -14.35
N VAL A 275 -10.92 -7.30 -14.43
CA VAL A 275 -11.04 -8.28 -13.35
C VAL A 275 -9.65 -8.62 -12.82
N ILE A 276 -9.42 -8.40 -11.55
CA ILE A 276 -8.19 -8.74 -10.84
C ILE A 276 -8.52 -9.84 -9.84
N MET A 277 -7.76 -10.92 -9.83
CA MET A 277 -7.99 -12.04 -8.93
C MET A 277 -6.69 -12.55 -8.32
N GLY A 278 -6.76 -12.96 -7.07
CA GLY A 278 -5.66 -13.61 -6.38
C GLY A 278 -5.46 -15.05 -6.86
N GLU A 279 -4.25 -15.58 -6.71
CA GLU A 279 -3.86 -16.92 -7.13
C GLU A 279 -4.65 -18.03 -6.40
N ASN A 280 -5.02 -17.79 -5.15
CA ASN A 280 -5.68 -18.77 -4.27
C ASN A 280 -7.21 -18.79 -4.37
N VAL A 281 -7.79 -18.06 -5.33
CA VAL A 281 -9.25 -18.01 -5.49
C VAL A 281 -9.73 -19.32 -6.12
N ARG A 282 -10.63 -20.03 -5.40
CA ARG A 282 -11.19 -21.32 -5.81
C ARG A 282 -12.71 -21.25 -5.89
N ILE A 283 -13.27 -22.07 -6.77
CA ILE A 283 -14.72 -22.26 -6.91
C ILE A 283 -15.06 -23.66 -6.44
N ALA A 284 -16.09 -23.78 -5.59
CA ALA A 284 -16.69 -25.05 -5.22
C ALA A 284 -17.54 -25.60 -6.39
N THR A 285 -17.89 -26.88 -6.34
CA THR A 285 -18.77 -27.53 -7.30
C THR A 285 -20.11 -26.79 -7.42
N ILE A 286 -20.42 -26.26 -8.59
CA ILE A 286 -21.68 -25.58 -8.86
C ILE A 286 -22.04 -25.67 -10.34
N ALA A 287 -23.34 -25.69 -10.63
CA ALA A 287 -23.86 -25.52 -11.98
C ALA A 287 -24.41 -24.09 -12.15
N ILE A 288 -24.04 -23.42 -13.21
CA ILE A 288 -24.50 -22.07 -13.52
C ILE A 288 -25.07 -22.04 -14.92
N ALA A 289 -26.24 -21.40 -15.05
CA ALA A 289 -26.78 -20.98 -16.33
C ALA A 289 -27.06 -19.48 -16.27
N HIS A 290 -26.51 -18.71 -17.22
CA HIS A 290 -26.76 -17.28 -17.33
C HIS A 290 -27.14 -16.93 -18.77
N GLY A 291 -28.37 -16.53 -19.00
CA GLY A 291 -28.91 -16.32 -20.33
C GLY A 291 -28.91 -17.61 -21.17
N ASN A 292 -28.20 -17.60 -22.30
CA ASN A 292 -28.00 -18.75 -23.15
C ASN A 292 -26.65 -19.47 -22.93
N LEU A 293 -25.88 -19.09 -21.91
CA LEU A 293 -24.59 -19.67 -21.56
C LEU A 293 -24.75 -20.74 -20.48
N SER A 294 -24.18 -21.92 -20.73
CA SER A 294 -24.05 -23.01 -19.75
C SER A 294 -22.59 -23.34 -19.53
N ILE A 295 -22.15 -23.34 -18.25
CA ILE A 295 -20.76 -23.59 -17.87
C ILE A 295 -20.67 -24.89 -17.09
N GLN A 296 -19.84 -25.81 -17.56
CA GLN A 296 -19.54 -27.08 -16.90
C GLN A 296 -18.05 -27.20 -16.65
N VAL A 297 -17.66 -27.53 -15.41
CA VAL A 297 -16.27 -27.82 -15.04
C VAL A 297 -16.17 -29.30 -14.64
N ASN A 298 -15.40 -30.07 -15.37
CA ASN A 298 -15.18 -31.49 -15.12
C ASN A 298 -13.76 -31.74 -14.62
N ARG A 299 -13.64 -32.55 -13.58
CA ARG A 299 -12.36 -33.11 -13.13
C ARG A 299 -12.31 -34.58 -13.51
N ARG A 300 -11.29 -35.01 -14.26
CA ARG A 300 -10.99 -36.41 -14.50
C ARG A 300 -9.68 -36.75 -13.80
N ASP A 301 -9.76 -37.64 -12.85
CA ASP A 301 -8.57 -38.21 -12.24
C ASP A 301 -8.17 -39.47 -13.03
N ASN A 302 -7.12 -39.37 -13.83
CA ASN A 302 -6.55 -40.51 -14.51
C ASN A 302 -5.62 -41.26 -13.56
N VAL A 303 -6.06 -42.41 -13.11
CA VAL A 303 -5.26 -43.31 -12.28
C VAL A 303 -4.52 -44.29 -13.17
N SER A 304 -3.23 -44.07 -13.38
CA SER A 304 -2.37 -45.05 -14.03
C SER A 304 -1.90 -46.07 -13.01
N GLN A 305 -2.47 -47.28 -13.06
CA GLN A 305 -2.05 -48.39 -12.24
C GLN A 305 -1.12 -49.34 -13.01
N PRO A 306 -0.05 -49.83 -12.41
CA PRO A 306 0.75 -50.91 -13.01
C PRO A 306 -0.11 -52.16 -13.23
N LEU A 307 0.17 -52.87 -14.29
CA LEU A 307 -0.49 -54.17 -14.60
C LEU A 307 -0.31 -55.13 -13.41
N PRO A 308 -1.31 -55.97 -13.10
CA PRO A 308 -1.20 -57.00 -12.04
C PRO A 308 0.05 -57.86 -12.32
N PHE A 309 0.87 -58.09 -11.28
CA PHE A 309 2.14 -58.80 -11.30
C PHE A 309 3.37 -58.10 -11.90
N SER A 310 3.34 -56.80 -12.16
CA SER A 310 4.59 -56.01 -12.45
C SER A 310 5.45 -55.82 -11.21
N ARG A 311 6.73 -56.19 -11.29
CA ARG A 311 7.70 -55.96 -10.22
C ARG A 311 8.22 -54.51 -10.32
N GLY A 312 7.61 -53.59 -9.57
CA GLY A 312 8.10 -52.19 -9.40
C GLY A 312 7.35 -51.21 -10.32
N GLY A 313 6.21 -50.76 -9.92
CA GLY A 313 5.49 -49.59 -10.45
C GLY A 313 4.82 -48.85 -9.33
N GLN A 314 4.87 -47.48 -9.36
CA GLN A 314 4.11 -46.64 -8.44
C GLN A 314 2.81 -46.19 -9.14
N THR A 315 1.71 -46.20 -8.38
CA THR A 315 0.45 -45.60 -8.84
C THR A 315 0.63 -44.09 -8.93
N VAL A 316 0.49 -43.53 -10.11
CA VAL A 316 0.51 -42.08 -10.35
C VAL A 316 -0.91 -41.63 -10.66
N VAL A 317 -1.42 -40.71 -9.83
CA VAL A 317 -2.71 -40.05 -10.08
C VAL A 317 -2.40 -38.74 -10.79
N THR A 318 -2.77 -38.63 -12.05
CA THR A 318 -2.67 -37.38 -12.83
C THR A 318 -4.09 -36.81 -12.94
N SER A 319 -4.31 -35.59 -12.42
CA SER A 319 -5.60 -34.94 -12.56
C SER A 319 -5.60 -34.07 -13.82
N ASP A 320 -6.33 -34.51 -14.84
CA ASP A 320 -6.64 -33.69 -16.01
C ASP A 320 -7.95 -32.94 -15.79
N ARG A 321 -7.97 -31.67 -16.15
CA ARG A 321 -9.12 -30.78 -15.97
C ARG A 321 -9.59 -30.30 -17.33
N ASP A 322 -10.78 -30.73 -17.72
CA ASP A 322 -11.43 -30.28 -18.94
C ASP A 322 -12.58 -29.33 -18.60
N MET A 323 -12.59 -28.16 -19.24
CA MET A 323 -13.71 -27.25 -19.21
C MET A 323 -14.41 -27.26 -20.56
N VAL A 324 -15.71 -27.57 -20.55
CA VAL A 324 -16.55 -27.51 -21.73
C VAL A 324 -17.56 -26.38 -21.57
N VAL A 325 -17.58 -25.43 -22.48
CA VAL A 325 -18.56 -24.36 -22.56
C VAL A 325 -19.34 -24.51 -23.85
N GLN A 326 -20.66 -24.58 -23.76
CA GLN A 326 -21.56 -24.69 -24.90
C GLN A 326 -22.54 -23.51 -24.95
N GLU A 327 -22.66 -22.91 -26.12
CA GLU A 327 -23.65 -21.90 -26.45
C GLU A 327 -24.83 -22.60 -27.21
N GLY A 328 -26.00 -22.62 -26.60
CA GLY A 328 -27.22 -23.20 -27.18
C GLY A 328 -28.14 -23.87 -26.17
N SER A 329 -29.43 -23.87 -26.43
CA SER A 329 -30.57 -24.24 -25.59
C SER A 329 -30.40 -25.49 -24.73
N ASN A 330 -30.24 -25.31 -23.40
CA ASN A 330 -30.46 -26.23 -22.26
C ASN A 330 -29.72 -27.58 -22.24
N PRO A 331 -29.10 -28.01 -21.15
CA PRO A 331 -29.59 -28.16 -19.77
C PRO A 331 -28.60 -27.72 -18.68
N LEU A 332 -29.05 -27.69 -17.42
CA LEU A 332 -28.26 -27.53 -16.18
C LEU A 332 -27.20 -28.63 -16.05
N PHE A 333 -25.94 -28.25 -15.86
CA PHE A 333 -24.84 -29.20 -15.65
C PHE A 333 -24.12 -28.99 -14.32
N LEU A 334 -23.71 -30.09 -13.71
CA LEU A 334 -23.06 -30.17 -12.39
C LEU A 334 -21.56 -29.86 -12.53
N VAL A 335 -21.03 -29.00 -11.66
CA VAL A 335 -19.61 -28.61 -11.62
C VAL A 335 -18.94 -29.21 -10.37
N GLU A 336 -17.85 -29.97 -10.54
CA GLU A 336 -17.07 -30.52 -9.43
C GLU A 336 -15.95 -29.55 -8.97
N SER A 337 -15.58 -29.65 -7.67
CA SER A 337 -14.70 -28.69 -6.99
C SER A 337 -13.24 -28.70 -7.46
N GLY A 338 -12.59 -27.53 -7.58
CA GLY A 338 -11.14 -27.38 -7.67
C GLY A 338 -10.57 -26.65 -8.89
N VAL A 339 -11.41 -26.08 -9.76
CA VAL A 339 -10.96 -25.25 -10.88
C VAL A 339 -10.56 -23.87 -10.38
N SER A 340 -9.41 -23.37 -10.87
CA SER A 340 -9.03 -21.99 -10.55
C SER A 340 -9.96 -21.04 -11.30
N ILE A 341 -10.36 -19.96 -10.64
CA ILE A 341 -11.23 -18.96 -11.25
C ILE A 341 -10.58 -18.32 -12.50
N GLY A 342 -9.25 -18.32 -12.59
CA GLY A 342 -8.51 -17.83 -13.74
C GLY A 342 -8.77 -18.65 -15.01
N GLU A 343 -9.01 -19.96 -14.88
CA GLU A 343 -9.39 -20.84 -16.00
C GLU A 343 -10.82 -20.52 -16.45
N VAL A 344 -11.74 -20.29 -15.49
CA VAL A 344 -13.12 -19.90 -15.78
C VAL A 344 -13.16 -18.56 -16.53
N VAL A 345 -12.41 -17.57 -16.07
CA VAL A 345 -12.36 -16.24 -16.70
C VAL A 345 -11.76 -16.32 -18.11
N ARG A 346 -10.70 -17.11 -18.31
CA ARG A 346 -10.11 -17.30 -19.65
C ARG A 346 -11.11 -17.93 -20.62
N ALA A 347 -11.84 -18.93 -20.15
CA ALA A 347 -12.86 -19.58 -20.98
C ALA A 347 -14.03 -18.62 -21.29
N LEU A 348 -14.51 -17.86 -20.31
CA LEU A 348 -15.58 -16.87 -20.52
C LEU A 348 -15.14 -15.74 -21.45
N ASN A 349 -13.91 -15.26 -21.33
CA ASN A 349 -13.35 -14.26 -22.25
C ASN A 349 -13.20 -14.81 -23.67
N ALA A 350 -12.80 -16.09 -23.83
CA ALA A 350 -12.72 -16.74 -25.14
C ALA A 350 -14.08 -16.85 -25.84
N LEU A 351 -15.17 -16.88 -25.06
CA LEU A 351 -16.56 -16.88 -25.55
C LEU A 351 -17.11 -15.49 -25.82
N GLY A 352 -16.35 -14.43 -25.54
CA GLY A 352 -16.81 -13.06 -25.75
C GLY A 352 -17.86 -12.57 -24.74
N VAL A 353 -17.90 -13.15 -23.53
CA VAL A 353 -18.81 -12.74 -22.46
C VAL A 353 -18.52 -11.30 -22.07
N SER A 354 -19.58 -10.48 -21.94
CA SER A 354 -19.40 -9.08 -21.59
C SER A 354 -18.93 -8.93 -20.14
N PRO A 355 -18.18 -7.84 -19.78
CA PRO A 355 -17.77 -7.60 -18.41
C PRO A 355 -18.93 -7.55 -17.41
N ARG A 356 -20.11 -7.09 -17.83
CA ARG A 356 -21.31 -7.05 -16.98
C ARG A 356 -21.84 -8.45 -16.67
N ASP A 357 -21.82 -9.34 -17.66
CA ASP A 357 -22.24 -10.73 -17.46
C ASP A 357 -21.27 -11.47 -16.54
N LEU A 358 -19.95 -11.20 -16.66
CA LEU A 358 -18.95 -11.71 -15.73
C LEU A 358 -19.23 -11.28 -14.30
N ILE A 359 -19.58 -10.00 -14.08
CA ILE A 359 -19.94 -9.49 -12.75
C ILE A 359 -21.17 -10.24 -12.21
N ALA A 360 -22.23 -10.37 -13.04
CA ALA A 360 -23.45 -11.07 -12.64
C ALA A 360 -23.17 -12.54 -12.28
N ILE A 361 -22.32 -13.23 -13.06
CA ILE A 361 -21.90 -14.61 -12.79
C ILE A 361 -21.13 -14.69 -11.46
N PHE A 362 -20.16 -13.81 -11.19
CA PHE A 362 -19.42 -13.80 -9.94
C PHE A 362 -20.26 -13.46 -8.73
N GLN A 363 -21.21 -12.55 -8.86
CA GLN A 363 -22.18 -12.25 -7.82
C GLN A 363 -23.08 -13.46 -7.51
N ALA A 364 -23.55 -14.15 -8.54
CA ALA A 364 -24.34 -15.38 -8.39
C ALA A 364 -23.53 -16.49 -7.72
N LEU A 365 -22.26 -16.68 -8.12
CA LEU A 365 -21.32 -17.61 -7.49
C LEU A 365 -21.09 -17.31 -6.02
N LYS A 366 -20.95 -16.02 -5.69
CA LYS A 366 -20.76 -15.58 -4.29
C LYS A 366 -22.03 -15.78 -3.48
N ALA A 367 -23.19 -15.42 -4.02
CA ALA A 367 -24.48 -15.62 -3.38
C ALA A 367 -24.82 -17.09 -3.15
N ALA A 368 -24.42 -17.98 -4.08
CA ALA A 368 -24.57 -19.41 -3.95
C ALA A 368 -23.54 -20.06 -2.98
N GLY A 369 -22.60 -19.28 -2.43
CA GLY A 369 -21.54 -19.79 -1.55
C GLY A 369 -20.45 -20.63 -2.27
N ALA A 370 -20.48 -20.70 -3.58
CA ALA A 370 -19.51 -21.46 -4.37
C ALA A 370 -18.18 -20.72 -4.56
N LEU A 371 -18.14 -19.42 -4.42
CA LEU A 371 -16.95 -18.61 -4.52
C LEU A 371 -16.28 -18.45 -3.16
N GLN A 372 -15.13 -19.11 -2.97
CA GLN A 372 -14.32 -19.02 -1.76
C GLN A 372 -13.37 -17.82 -1.83
N ALA A 373 -13.93 -16.63 -2.02
CA ALA A 373 -13.18 -15.37 -2.09
C ALA A 373 -14.08 -14.19 -1.70
N GLU A 374 -13.45 -13.08 -1.32
CA GLU A 374 -14.11 -11.79 -1.18
C GLU A 374 -14.29 -11.16 -2.57
N LEU A 375 -15.51 -10.73 -2.89
CA LEU A 375 -15.81 -10.04 -4.13
C LEU A 375 -15.96 -8.54 -3.86
N GLN A 376 -15.11 -7.73 -4.47
CA GLN A 376 -15.13 -6.27 -4.37
C GLN A 376 -15.35 -5.66 -5.75
N ILE A 377 -16.36 -4.78 -5.88
CA ILE A 377 -16.67 -4.04 -7.12
C ILE A 377 -16.25 -2.58 -6.91
N ILE A 378 -15.53 -2.01 -7.89
CA ILE A 378 -15.00 -0.64 -7.86
C ILE A 378 -15.31 0.12 -9.17
#